data_10253334fab094e600fc98c7257fb3ad
#
_entry.id   10253334fab094e600fc98c7257fb3ad
#
_cell.length_a   1.000
_cell.length_b   1.000
_cell.length_c   1.000
_cell.angle_alpha   90.00
_cell.angle_beta   90.00
_cell.angle_gamma   90.00
#
_symmetry.space_group_name_H-M   'P 1'
#
loop_
_entity.id
_entity.type
_entity.pdbx_description
1 polymer ?
#
loop_
_entity_poly.entity_id
_entity_poly.type
_entity_poly.pdbx_seq_one_letter_code
_entity_poly.pdbx_strand_id
1 'polypeptide(L)'
;MLLVLSQRQADKETVNFLQSRMKTVWVKLESAEEFDVKAGIASGAFGLVTDGDPKNIAQAYAELDGLKGGTLSRSPLNVAHRGDPFKYNENSMEGFRAACEAGATHLEVDAHLTKDDQIVIMHDADLSRTTNGRGNIRSMTLEEIRQYKIIRNLGNMTTGSESDIPTIDELFSYCRDKEILIFFEIKSSASDFVSVFKRKIEEYGMEDNIVVISFDRTQLSAVREHIPYLWALDLNYTKENIGKTITDLCTRGVGIDMSYGNVLPQLTRSMLDRGFPPAYWTYSTKTDVETAIRDGVYGITNNDAVAAGALPEKLTFGELAPVKKSEFLSEEFTLPVFVESYDGTRTETRGALYAYRDAGEYAEVILRAETGKWSLLSDVVRVEYASEENSASSSEDGGCGSFVGLPFACAAAAGLVLVLKRRRG
;
A
#
# COMPACT_ATOMS: atom_id res chain seq x y z
N MET A 1 -2.53 -5.70 -14.67
CA MET A 1 -1.55 -6.77 -14.95
C MET A 1 -1.60 -7.76 -13.80
N LEU A 2 -1.83 -9.04 -14.09
CA LEU A 2 -1.76 -10.12 -13.11
C LEU A 2 -0.34 -10.69 -13.10
N LEU A 3 0.25 -10.80 -11.92
CA LEU A 3 1.54 -11.44 -11.68
C LEU A 3 1.30 -12.70 -10.85
N VAL A 4 1.91 -13.81 -11.24
CA VAL A 4 1.89 -15.04 -10.46
C VAL A 4 3.31 -15.30 -9.96
N LEU A 5 3.50 -15.20 -8.65
CA LEU A 5 4.77 -15.50 -7.99
C LEU A 5 4.78 -16.96 -7.50
N SER A 6 5.95 -17.60 -7.46
CA SER A 6 6.10 -18.80 -6.65
C SER A 6 6.05 -18.43 -5.16
N GLN A 7 5.64 -19.36 -4.31
CA GLN A 7 5.55 -19.10 -2.87
C GLN A 7 6.88 -18.62 -2.25
N ARG A 8 8.01 -19.13 -2.76
CA ARG A 8 9.36 -18.69 -2.33
C ARG A 8 9.72 -17.26 -2.68
N GLN A 9 9.04 -16.68 -3.68
CA GLN A 9 9.24 -15.29 -4.14
C GLN A 9 8.21 -14.33 -3.53
N ALA A 10 7.24 -14.86 -2.81
CA ALA A 10 6.08 -14.14 -2.34
C ALA A 10 6.18 -13.82 -0.83
N ASP A 11 7.35 -13.30 -0.39
CA ASP A 11 7.42 -12.65 0.90
C ASP A 11 6.52 -11.39 0.92
N LYS A 12 6.12 -11.00 2.10
CA LYS A 12 5.15 -9.91 2.28
C LYS A 12 5.67 -8.57 1.74
N GLU A 13 6.96 -8.32 1.82
CA GLU A 13 7.59 -7.10 1.29
C GLU A 13 7.49 -7.06 -0.23
N THR A 14 7.87 -8.14 -0.92
CA THR A 14 7.76 -8.27 -2.38
C THR A 14 6.31 -8.14 -2.85
N VAL A 15 5.37 -8.81 -2.17
CA VAL A 15 3.94 -8.72 -2.51
C VAL A 15 3.42 -7.31 -2.31
N ASN A 16 3.72 -6.67 -1.18
CA ASN A 16 3.33 -5.28 -0.91
C ASN A 16 3.94 -4.30 -1.90
N PHE A 17 5.21 -4.46 -2.26
CA PHE A 17 5.87 -3.62 -3.28
C PHE A 17 5.13 -3.65 -4.62
N LEU A 18 4.71 -4.81 -5.08
CA LEU A 18 3.98 -4.96 -6.33
C LEU A 18 2.53 -4.45 -6.20
N GLN A 19 1.86 -4.78 -5.12
CA GLN A 19 0.46 -4.43 -4.92
C GLN A 19 0.27 -2.94 -4.61
N SER A 20 1.21 -2.27 -3.96
CA SER A 20 1.17 -0.82 -3.77
C SER A 20 1.09 -0.07 -5.10
N ARG A 21 1.58 -0.66 -6.17
CA ARG A 21 1.48 -0.17 -7.54
C ARG A 21 0.24 -0.66 -8.28
N MET A 22 -0.77 -1.08 -7.52
CA MET A 22 -2.04 -1.65 -8.02
C MET A 22 -1.84 -2.84 -8.98
N LYS A 23 -0.70 -3.56 -8.89
CA LYS A 23 -0.52 -4.83 -9.60
C LYS A 23 -1.26 -5.93 -8.85
N THR A 24 -2.01 -6.75 -9.55
CA THR A 24 -2.65 -7.92 -8.94
C THR A 24 -1.62 -9.03 -8.79
N VAL A 25 -1.40 -9.47 -7.56
CA VAL A 25 -0.44 -10.56 -7.27
C VAL A 25 -1.21 -11.80 -6.82
N TRP A 26 -0.91 -12.92 -7.46
CA TRP A 26 -1.33 -14.25 -7.02
C TRP A 26 -0.09 -15.07 -6.69
N VAL A 27 -0.24 -15.98 -5.74
CA VAL A 27 0.85 -16.87 -5.29
C VAL A 27 0.52 -18.31 -5.68
N LYS A 28 1.44 -18.94 -6.41
CA LYS A 28 1.40 -20.38 -6.62
C LYS A 28 2.01 -21.07 -5.41
N LEU A 29 1.18 -21.81 -4.69
CA LEU A 29 1.56 -22.58 -3.51
C LEU A 29 2.51 -23.74 -3.88
N GLU A 30 3.43 -24.07 -2.99
CA GLU A 30 4.29 -25.25 -3.13
C GLU A 30 3.50 -26.54 -2.93
N SER A 31 2.56 -26.52 -1.98
CA SER A 31 1.63 -27.62 -1.74
C SER A 31 0.26 -27.08 -1.30
N ALA A 32 -0.71 -27.99 -1.17
CA ALA A 32 -2.02 -27.69 -0.57
C ALA A 32 -2.06 -27.98 0.95
N GLU A 33 -0.92 -28.20 1.58
CA GLU A 33 -0.84 -28.40 3.02
C GLU A 33 -1.15 -27.12 3.80
N GLU A 34 -1.60 -27.26 5.02
CA GLU A 34 -2.11 -26.16 5.83
C GLU A 34 -1.10 -25.01 5.98
N PHE A 35 0.17 -25.32 6.24
CA PHE A 35 1.19 -24.29 6.40
C PHE A 35 1.39 -23.47 5.12
N ASP A 36 1.51 -24.13 3.97
CA ASP A 36 1.74 -23.47 2.69
C ASP A 36 0.55 -22.58 2.29
N VAL A 37 -0.68 -23.06 2.57
CA VAL A 37 -1.89 -22.26 2.37
C VAL A 37 -1.89 -21.02 3.26
N LYS A 38 -1.62 -21.19 4.57
CA LYS A 38 -1.56 -20.08 5.53
C LYS A 38 -0.44 -19.11 5.22
N ALA A 39 0.73 -19.58 4.76
CA ALA A 39 1.83 -18.74 4.28
C ALA A 39 1.44 -17.92 3.04
N GLY A 40 0.78 -18.55 2.09
CA GLY A 40 0.25 -17.85 0.92
C GLY A 40 -0.75 -16.74 1.29
N ILE A 41 -1.62 -16.98 2.25
CA ILE A 41 -2.55 -15.96 2.79
C ILE A 41 -1.78 -14.84 3.49
N ALA A 42 -0.82 -15.20 4.34
CA ALA A 42 -0.02 -14.26 5.14
C ALA A 42 0.85 -13.34 4.29
N SER A 43 1.26 -13.77 3.08
CA SER A 43 1.97 -12.91 2.13
C SER A 43 1.16 -11.68 1.70
N GLY A 44 -0.17 -11.71 1.86
CA GLY A 44 -1.06 -10.62 1.49
C GLY A 44 -1.51 -10.62 0.03
N ALA A 45 -1.16 -11.64 -0.76
CA ALA A 45 -1.57 -11.75 -2.16
C ALA A 45 -3.09 -11.74 -2.34
N PHE A 46 -3.56 -11.27 -3.49
CA PHE A 46 -5.00 -11.24 -3.81
C PHE A 46 -5.56 -12.60 -4.21
N GLY A 47 -4.72 -13.54 -4.62
CA GLY A 47 -5.17 -14.86 -5.00
C GLY A 47 -4.12 -15.93 -4.76
N LEU A 48 -4.58 -17.16 -4.58
CA LEU A 48 -3.74 -18.36 -4.43
C LEU A 48 -4.01 -19.32 -5.57
N VAL A 49 -2.96 -19.96 -6.06
CA VAL A 49 -3.02 -20.99 -7.10
C VAL A 49 -2.46 -22.28 -6.52
N THR A 50 -3.19 -23.37 -6.63
CA THR A 50 -2.76 -24.70 -6.16
C THR A 50 -3.03 -25.76 -7.19
N ASP A 51 -2.15 -26.76 -7.25
CA ASP A 51 -2.35 -27.99 -8.01
C ASP A 51 -3.05 -29.08 -7.13
N GLY A 52 -3.25 -28.80 -5.82
CA GLY A 52 -3.88 -29.69 -4.85
C GLY A 52 -5.36 -29.39 -4.60
N ASP A 53 -5.93 -29.99 -3.53
CA ASP A 53 -7.35 -29.79 -3.17
C ASP A 53 -7.58 -28.35 -2.67
N PRO A 54 -8.45 -27.55 -3.31
CA PRO A 54 -8.74 -26.18 -2.91
C PRO A 54 -9.53 -26.07 -1.60
N LYS A 55 -10.00 -27.19 -1.02
CA LYS A 55 -10.74 -27.19 0.26
C LYS A 55 -9.93 -26.61 1.40
N ASN A 56 -8.62 -26.88 1.45
CA ASN A 56 -7.75 -26.34 2.50
C ASN A 56 -7.63 -24.81 2.40
N ILE A 57 -7.67 -24.25 1.18
CA ILE A 57 -7.71 -22.80 0.98
C ILE A 57 -9.03 -22.24 1.55
N ALA A 58 -10.16 -22.86 1.19
CA ALA A 58 -11.47 -22.41 1.66
C ALA A 58 -11.58 -22.50 3.20
N GLN A 59 -11.06 -23.56 3.80
CA GLN A 59 -11.02 -23.74 5.25
C GLN A 59 -10.17 -22.64 5.92
N ALA A 60 -8.96 -22.38 5.43
CA ALA A 60 -8.08 -21.36 6.00
C ALA A 60 -8.70 -19.94 5.94
N TYR A 61 -9.39 -19.61 4.84
CA TYR A 61 -10.14 -18.35 4.78
C TYR A 61 -11.33 -18.31 5.74
N ALA A 62 -12.06 -19.42 5.92
CA ALA A 62 -13.17 -19.50 6.87
C ALA A 62 -12.70 -19.33 8.33
N GLU A 63 -11.51 -19.83 8.67
CA GLU A 63 -10.88 -19.60 9.97
C GLU A 63 -10.60 -18.11 10.22
N LEU A 64 -10.15 -17.37 9.19
CA LEU A 64 -9.91 -15.93 9.28
C LEU A 64 -11.19 -15.12 9.41
N ASP A 65 -12.24 -15.47 8.66
CA ASP A 65 -13.55 -14.80 8.72
C ASP A 65 -14.23 -14.98 10.08
N GLY A 66 -13.93 -16.08 10.79
CA GLY A 66 -14.44 -16.35 12.14
C GLY A 66 -13.78 -15.51 13.26
N LEU A 67 -12.69 -14.78 12.96
CA LEU A 67 -11.99 -13.97 13.95
C LEU A 67 -12.67 -12.62 14.15
N LYS A 68 -12.69 -12.14 15.40
CA LYS A 68 -13.25 -10.82 15.72
C LYS A 68 -12.46 -9.69 15.03
N GLY A 69 -13.18 -8.77 14.41
CA GLY A 69 -12.64 -7.51 13.92
C GLY A 69 -12.02 -7.55 12.50
N GLY A 70 -11.96 -8.71 11.87
CA GLY A 70 -11.33 -8.87 10.56
C GLY A 70 -9.80 -9.05 10.65
N THR A 71 -9.27 -9.90 9.80
CA THR A 71 -7.83 -10.18 9.75
C THR A 71 -7.19 -9.48 8.57
N LEU A 72 -6.19 -8.64 8.84
CA LEU A 72 -5.41 -7.96 7.82
C LEU A 72 -4.20 -8.83 7.43
N SER A 73 -4.28 -9.48 6.29
CA SER A 73 -3.14 -10.17 5.68
C SER A 73 -2.31 -9.23 4.81
N ARG A 74 -2.88 -8.11 4.37
CA ARG A 74 -2.23 -7.09 3.52
C ARG A 74 -2.42 -5.70 4.09
N SER A 75 -1.53 -4.77 3.71
CA SER A 75 -1.60 -3.36 4.08
C SER A 75 -2.40 -2.59 3.02
N PRO A 76 -3.60 -2.08 3.32
CA PRO A 76 -4.33 -1.20 2.41
C PRO A 76 -3.53 0.06 2.11
N LEU A 77 -3.75 0.67 0.94
CA LEU A 77 -3.07 1.90 0.56
C LEU A 77 -3.73 3.10 1.25
N ASN A 78 -2.95 3.84 2.02
CA ASN A 78 -3.37 5.14 2.57
C ASN A 78 -3.08 6.22 1.51
N VAL A 79 -4.11 6.57 0.72
CA VAL A 79 -4.00 7.52 -0.38
C VAL A 79 -4.54 8.89 0.06
N ALA A 80 -3.65 9.88 0.17
CA ALA A 80 -4.00 11.22 0.63
C ALA A 80 -4.58 12.06 -0.51
N HIS A 81 -5.90 12.32 -0.48
CA HIS A 81 -6.65 13.08 -1.46
C HIS A 81 -6.22 14.55 -1.48
N ARG A 82 -5.55 15.00 -2.55
CA ARG A 82 -5.00 16.36 -2.68
C ARG A 82 -4.04 16.77 -1.54
N GLY A 83 -3.39 15.80 -0.89
CA GLY A 83 -2.55 16.00 0.28
C GLY A 83 -3.29 15.91 1.61
N ASP A 84 -3.10 16.88 2.51
CA ASP A 84 -3.93 17.08 3.74
C ASP A 84 -4.87 18.28 3.53
N PRO A 85 -6.01 18.08 2.81
CA PRO A 85 -6.77 19.16 2.19
C PRO A 85 -7.71 19.90 3.15
N PHE A 86 -7.84 19.44 4.40
CA PHE A 86 -8.62 20.19 5.40
C PHE A 86 -7.77 21.18 6.20
N LYS A 87 -6.48 20.89 6.33
CA LYS A 87 -5.54 21.70 7.09
C LYS A 87 -4.75 22.68 6.22
N TYR A 88 -4.37 22.21 5.03
CA TYR A 88 -3.55 22.95 4.07
C TYR A 88 -4.36 23.33 2.84
N ASN A 89 -3.78 24.17 1.99
CA ASN A 89 -4.34 24.41 0.67
C ASN A 89 -4.34 23.09 -0.12
N GLU A 90 -5.47 22.77 -0.76
CA GLU A 90 -5.57 21.54 -1.58
C GLU A 90 -4.58 21.58 -2.74
N ASN A 91 -4.04 20.44 -3.11
CA ASN A 91 -3.07 20.30 -4.20
C ASN A 91 -1.84 21.21 -4.04
N SER A 92 -1.38 21.43 -2.82
CA SER A 92 -0.17 22.21 -2.50
C SER A 92 0.98 21.33 -2.05
N MET A 93 2.23 21.76 -2.30
CA MET A 93 3.41 21.02 -1.86
C MET A 93 3.49 20.91 -0.34
N GLU A 94 2.99 21.90 0.39
CA GLU A 94 2.90 21.87 1.86
C GLU A 94 1.94 20.78 2.33
N GLY A 95 0.74 20.70 1.69
CA GLY A 95 -0.24 19.65 1.97
C GLY A 95 0.27 18.25 1.65
N PHE A 96 1.01 18.10 0.55
CA PHE A 96 1.62 16.81 0.17
C PHE A 96 2.69 16.37 1.19
N ARG A 97 3.57 17.27 1.61
CA ARG A 97 4.58 16.96 2.65
C ARG A 97 3.95 16.56 3.96
N ALA A 98 2.94 17.34 4.41
CA ALA A 98 2.24 17.04 5.65
C ALA A 98 1.51 15.68 5.61
N ALA A 99 0.89 15.32 4.49
CA ALA A 99 0.26 14.02 4.32
C ALA A 99 1.27 12.87 4.41
N CYS A 100 2.44 13.01 3.77
CA CYS A 100 3.50 12.02 3.83
C CYS A 100 4.06 11.86 5.25
N GLU A 101 4.28 12.97 5.96
CA GLU A 101 4.73 12.96 7.36
C GLU A 101 3.69 12.31 8.29
N ALA A 102 2.42 12.37 7.92
CA ALA A 102 1.32 11.71 8.64
C ALA A 102 1.14 10.22 8.28
N GLY A 103 1.96 9.66 7.40
CA GLY A 103 1.93 8.24 7.03
C GLY A 103 1.11 7.93 5.78
N ALA A 104 0.86 8.90 4.90
CA ALA A 104 0.31 8.59 3.59
C ALA A 104 1.32 7.77 2.77
N THR A 105 0.88 6.64 2.23
CA THR A 105 1.70 5.80 1.35
C THR A 105 1.66 6.29 -0.09
N HIS A 106 0.58 6.98 -0.44
CA HIS A 106 0.33 7.53 -1.76
C HIS A 106 -0.23 8.95 -1.63
N LEU A 107 0.12 9.78 -2.61
CA LEU A 107 -0.57 11.05 -2.83
C LEU A 107 -1.57 10.88 -3.97
N GLU A 108 -2.77 11.41 -3.81
CA GLU A 108 -3.66 11.65 -4.93
C GLU A 108 -3.55 13.11 -5.35
N VAL A 109 -3.48 13.35 -6.65
CA VAL A 109 -3.25 14.68 -7.23
C VAL A 109 -4.03 14.86 -8.52
N ASP A 110 -4.46 16.09 -8.78
CA ASP A 110 -5.20 16.49 -9.97
C ASP A 110 -4.33 17.29 -10.93
N ALA A 111 -4.36 17.02 -12.25
CA ALA A 111 -3.45 17.64 -13.20
C ALA A 111 -4.13 18.24 -14.44
N HIS A 112 -3.68 19.44 -14.82
CA HIS A 112 -4.06 20.13 -16.03
C HIS A 112 -2.86 20.53 -16.88
N LEU A 113 -3.06 20.64 -18.20
CA LEU A 113 -2.08 21.11 -19.15
C LEU A 113 -2.28 22.62 -19.41
N THR A 114 -1.20 23.40 -19.33
CA THR A 114 -1.18 24.84 -19.63
C THR A 114 -1.14 25.10 -21.13
N LYS A 115 -1.22 26.37 -21.54
CA LYS A 115 -1.12 26.80 -22.93
C LYS A 115 0.23 26.49 -23.57
N ASP A 116 1.30 26.52 -22.77
CA ASP A 116 2.69 26.25 -23.16
C ASP A 116 3.15 24.83 -22.77
N ASP A 117 2.18 23.90 -22.70
CA ASP A 117 2.41 22.47 -22.49
C ASP A 117 3.19 22.12 -21.20
N GLN A 118 2.97 22.90 -20.14
CA GLN A 118 3.41 22.54 -18.80
C GLN A 118 2.27 21.85 -18.04
N ILE A 119 2.58 20.89 -17.17
CA ILE A 119 1.58 20.24 -16.32
C ILE A 119 1.62 20.88 -14.94
N VAL A 120 0.47 21.42 -14.51
CA VAL A 120 0.27 21.99 -13.17
C VAL A 120 -0.69 21.13 -12.36
N ILE A 121 -0.53 21.16 -11.04
CA ILE A 121 -1.32 20.37 -10.09
C ILE A 121 -2.41 21.25 -9.53
N MET A 122 -3.64 20.99 -9.96
CA MET A 122 -4.85 21.71 -9.54
C MET A 122 -6.11 20.92 -9.94
N HIS A 123 -7.14 20.95 -9.09
CA HIS A 123 -8.38 20.23 -9.36
C HIS A 123 -9.22 20.84 -10.48
N ASP A 124 -9.49 22.16 -10.39
CA ASP A 124 -10.37 22.83 -11.35
C ASP A 124 -9.58 23.34 -12.56
N ALA A 125 -10.20 23.32 -13.72
CA ALA A 125 -9.64 23.94 -14.93
C ALA A 125 -9.58 25.48 -14.85
N ASP A 126 -10.30 26.10 -13.89
CA ASP A 126 -10.31 27.55 -13.65
C ASP A 126 -9.71 27.87 -12.29
N LEU A 127 -8.89 28.91 -12.23
CA LEU A 127 -8.16 29.32 -11.03
C LEU A 127 -9.05 29.85 -9.88
N SER A 128 -10.28 30.29 -10.17
CA SER A 128 -11.06 31.17 -9.27
C SER A 128 -11.51 30.54 -7.96
N ARG A 129 -11.70 29.21 -7.89
CA ARG A 129 -12.20 28.55 -6.66
C ARG A 129 -11.15 28.52 -5.56
N THR A 130 -9.95 28.09 -5.86
CA THR A 130 -8.91 27.81 -4.86
C THR A 130 -7.83 28.87 -4.77
N THR A 131 -7.73 29.75 -5.78
CA THR A 131 -6.67 30.76 -5.85
C THR A 131 -7.20 32.19 -5.72
N ASN A 132 -6.27 33.14 -5.64
CA ASN A 132 -6.55 34.58 -5.75
C ASN A 132 -6.64 35.06 -7.22
N GLY A 133 -6.58 34.14 -8.19
CA GLY A 133 -6.61 34.40 -9.62
C GLY A 133 -7.93 34.06 -10.31
N ARG A 134 -7.96 34.23 -11.61
CA ARG A 134 -9.06 33.85 -12.50
C ARG A 134 -8.50 33.44 -13.86
N GLY A 135 -9.23 32.60 -14.55
CA GLY A 135 -8.92 32.17 -15.92
C GLY A 135 -8.72 30.67 -16.03
N ASN A 136 -8.90 30.20 -17.25
CA ASN A 136 -8.76 28.77 -17.55
C ASN A 136 -7.28 28.42 -17.77
N ILE A 137 -6.80 27.39 -17.09
CA ILE A 137 -5.41 26.91 -17.11
C ILE A 137 -4.93 26.67 -18.55
N ARG A 138 -5.74 26.02 -19.40
CA ARG A 138 -5.36 25.73 -20.79
C ARG A 138 -5.17 26.97 -21.66
N SER A 139 -5.67 28.12 -21.24
CA SER A 139 -5.55 29.41 -21.95
C SER A 139 -4.37 30.27 -21.45
N MET A 140 -3.66 29.83 -20.42
CA MET A 140 -2.59 30.57 -19.74
C MET A 140 -1.26 29.81 -19.83
N THR A 141 -0.16 30.54 -19.91
CA THR A 141 1.18 29.97 -19.75
C THR A 141 1.51 29.70 -18.30
N LEU A 142 2.49 28.87 -18.02
CA LEU A 142 2.96 28.64 -16.65
C LEU A 142 3.40 29.94 -15.97
N GLU A 143 4.07 30.86 -16.69
CA GLU A 143 4.50 32.16 -16.18
C GLU A 143 3.31 33.01 -15.72
N GLU A 144 2.21 33.01 -16.49
CA GLU A 144 0.99 33.73 -16.14
C GLU A 144 0.31 33.07 -14.91
N ILE A 145 0.26 31.73 -14.81
CA ILE A 145 -0.32 30.99 -13.71
C ILE A 145 0.45 31.23 -12.41
N ARG A 146 1.78 31.30 -12.47
CA ARG A 146 2.67 31.53 -11.31
C ARG A 146 2.48 32.89 -10.63
N GLN A 147 1.74 33.81 -11.23
CA GLN A 147 1.37 35.09 -10.62
C GLN A 147 0.32 34.92 -9.51
N TYR A 148 -0.36 33.78 -9.48
CA TYR A 148 -1.45 33.51 -8.53
C TYR A 148 -1.01 32.48 -7.48
N LYS A 149 -1.69 32.54 -6.33
CA LYS A 149 -1.44 31.64 -5.20
C LYS A 149 -2.69 30.86 -4.84
N ILE A 150 -2.51 29.62 -4.43
CA ILE A 150 -3.57 28.85 -3.80
C ILE A 150 -3.77 29.40 -2.38
N ILE A 151 -5.01 29.70 -2.01
CA ILE A 151 -5.38 30.35 -0.75
C ILE A 151 -6.49 29.59 0.01
N ARG A 152 -6.98 28.47 -0.54
CA ARG A 152 -8.13 27.74 0.01
C ARG A 152 -7.88 26.23 0.09
N ASN A 153 -8.50 25.65 1.12
CA ASN A 153 -8.55 24.21 1.33
C ASN A 153 -9.75 23.56 0.60
N LEU A 154 -9.90 22.25 0.72
CA LEU A 154 -11.01 21.48 0.12
C LEU A 154 -12.40 21.98 0.55
N GLY A 155 -12.55 22.45 1.78
CA GLY A 155 -13.79 23.05 2.28
C GLY A 155 -14.06 24.46 1.76
N ASN A 156 -13.29 24.94 0.80
CA ASN A 156 -13.35 26.30 0.27
C ASN A 156 -13.10 27.40 1.33
N MET A 157 -12.45 27.02 2.43
CA MET A 157 -12.06 27.93 3.50
C MET A 157 -10.69 28.53 3.21
N THR A 158 -10.53 29.81 3.51
CA THR A 158 -9.20 30.45 3.45
C THR A 158 -8.33 29.89 4.58
N THR A 159 -7.17 29.35 4.23
CA THR A 159 -6.27 28.73 5.21
C THR A 159 -5.42 29.74 5.98
N GLY A 160 -5.39 30.99 5.52
CA GLY A 160 -4.51 32.02 6.06
C GLY A 160 -3.05 31.93 5.55
N SER A 161 -2.76 30.96 4.69
CA SER A 161 -1.48 30.80 4.01
C SER A 161 -1.64 30.86 2.49
N GLU A 162 -0.56 31.22 1.80
CA GLU A 162 -0.49 31.25 0.36
C GLU A 162 0.48 30.16 -0.11
N SER A 163 0.08 29.34 -1.07
CA SER A 163 0.91 28.32 -1.69
C SER A 163 1.08 28.57 -3.18
N ASP A 164 2.23 28.23 -3.73
CA ASP A 164 2.42 28.18 -5.17
C ASP A 164 1.56 27.06 -5.78
N ILE A 165 1.10 27.27 -7.02
CA ILE A 165 0.48 26.20 -7.80
C ILE A 165 1.62 25.27 -8.24
N PRO A 166 1.66 24.01 -7.77
CA PRO A 166 2.78 23.12 -8.08
C PRO A 166 2.79 22.72 -9.56
N THR A 167 3.99 22.48 -10.07
CA THR A 167 4.19 21.79 -11.36
C THR A 167 4.41 20.29 -11.11
N ILE A 168 4.24 19.50 -12.17
CA ILE A 168 4.61 18.08 -12.16
C ILE A 168 6.10 17.89 -11.84
N ASP A 169 6.97 18.82 -12.27
CA ASP A 169 8.40 18.76 -12.03
C ASP A 169 8.74 18.88 -10.54
N GLU A 170 8.07 19.78 -9.82
CA GLU A 170 8.23 19.95 -8.38
C GLU A 170 7.70 18.73 -7.61
N LEU A 171 6.54 18.22 -8.01
CA LEU A 171 5.93 17.04 -7.42
C LEU A 171 6.79 15.80 -7.65
N PHE A 172 7.21 15.54 -8.89
CA PHE A 172 7.99 14.36 -9.25
C PHE A 172 9.36 14.35 -8.58
N SER A 173 10.05 15.51 -8.52
CA SER A 173 11.31 15.63 -7.78
C SER A 173 11.13 15.21 -6.31
N TYR A 174 10.09 15.72 -5.65
CA TYR A 174 9.81 15.37 -4.26
C TYR A 174 9.47 13.89 -4.08
N CYS A 175 8.56 13.36 -4.89
CA CYS A 175 8.08 11.99 -4.73
C CYS A 175 9.15 10.94 -5.08
N ARG A 176 9.97 11.17 -6.11
CA ARG A 176 11.08 10.29 -6.47
C ARG A 176 12.08 10.15 -5.32
N ASP A 177 12.49 11.27 -4.75
CA ASP A 177 13.51 11.31 -3.70
C ASP A 177 13.02 10.69 -2.37
N LYS A 178 11.72 10.52 -2.21
CA LYS A 178 11.03 9.94 -1.04
C LYS A 178 10.39 8.59 -1.33
N GLU A 179 10.50 8.07 -2.56
CA GLU A 179 9.86 6.83 -3.00
C GLU A 179 8.33 6.80 -2.82
N ILE A 180 7.70 7.99 -2.84
CA ILE A 180 6.25 8.14 -2.68
C ILE A 180 5.55 7.80 -4.00
N LEU A 181 4.46 7.06 -3.88
CA LEU A 181 3.61 6.68 -4.99
C LEU A 181 2.52 7.73 -5.24
N ILE A 182 2.01 7.81 -6.46
CA ILE A 182 1.05 8.83 -6.87
C ILE A 182 -0.15 8.20 -7.56
N PHE A 183 -1.35 8.48 -7.08
CA PHE A 183 -2.61 8.37 -7.83
C PHE A 183 -2.78 9.67 -8.60
N PHE A 184 -2.46 9.63 -9.88
CA PHE A 184 -2.37 10.82 -10.73
C PHE A 184 -3.64 10.97 -11.56
N GLU A 185 -4.50 11.94 -11.20
CA GLU A 185 -5.73 12.21 -11.93
C GLU A 185 -5.48 13.11 -13.14
N ILE A 186 -5.76 12.59 -14.34
CA ILE A 186 -5.80 13.38 -15.56
C ILE A 186 -7.15 14.08 -15.65
N LYS A 187 -7.17 15.38 -15.33
CA LYS A 187 -8.34 16.26 -15.44
C LYS A 187 -8.43 16.90 -16.83
N SER A 188 -7.31 17.05 -17.49
CA SER A 188 -7.24 17.69 -18.81
C SER A 188 -7.84 16.79 -19.90
N SER A 189 -8.68 17.35 -20.74
CA SER A 189 -9.18 16.70 -21.96
C SER A 189 -8.30 16.97 -23.20
N ALA A 190 -7.14 17.63 -23.03
CA ALA A 190 -6.22 17.94 -24.12
C ALA A 190 -5.63 16.65 -24.70
N SER A 191 -5.70 16.49 -26.02
CA SER A 191 -5.23 15.29 -26.72
C SER A 191 -3.73 15.04 -26.62
N ASP A 192 -2.95 16.08 -26.35
CA ASP A 192 -1.51 16.08 -26.19
C ASP A 192 -1.05 15.81 -24.74
N PHE A 193 -1.97 15.81 -23.77
CA PHE A 193 -1.64 15.61 -22.36
C PHE A 193 -0.78 14.36 -22.14
N VAL A 194 -1.24 13.20 -22.63
CA VAL A 194 -0.56 11.92 -22.40
C VAL A 194 0.85 11.89 -22.96
N SER A 195 1.09 12.57 -24.11
CA SER A 195 2.42 12.64 -24.70
C SER A 195 3.39 13.52 -23.89
N VAL A 196 2.90 14.63 -23.33
CA VAL A 196 3.66 15.49 -22.42
C VAL A 196 3.94 14.74 -21.11
N PHE A 197 2.93 14.10 -20.55
CA PHE A 197 3.01 13.32 -19.31
C PHE A 197 4.03 12.18 -19.41
N LYS A 198 4.01 11.43 -20.53
CA LYS A 198 4.99 10.38 -20.80
C LYS A 198 6.43 10.89 -20.72
N ARG A 199 6.72 12.02 -21.39
CA ARG A 199 8.06 12.61 -21.36
C ARG A 199 8.50 12.96 -19.94
N LYS A 200 7.57 13.51 -19.11
CA LYS A 200 7.86 13.84 -17.71
C LYS A 200 8.13 12.60 -16.86
N ILE A 201 7.37 11.53 -17.06
CA ILE A 201 7.61 10.25 -16.38
C ILE A 201 9.01 9.72 -16.68
N GLU A 202 9.38 9.70 -17.97
CA GLU A 202 10.68 9.20 -18.43
C GLU A 202 11.83 10.12 -17.98
N GLU A 203 11.63 11.45 -17.98
CA GLU A 203 12.60 12.44 -17.51
C GLU A 203 12.95 12.26 -16.03
N TYR A 204 11.94 11.98 -15.19
CA TYR A 204 12.10 11.85 -13.74
C TYR A 204 12.30 10.42 -13.26
N GLY A 205 12.16 9.40 -14.13
CA GLY A 205 12.26 7.99 -13.75
C GLY A 205 11.13 7.53 -12.84
N MET A 206 9.89 8.01 -13.12
CA MET A 206 8.70 7.78 -12.27
C MET A 206 7.82 6.62 -12.76
N GLU A 207 8.32 5.75 -13.65
CA GLU A 207 7.55 4.69 -14.30
C GLU A 207 6.91 3.70 -13.31
N ASP A 208 7.56 3.46 -12.21
CA ASP A 208 7.09 2.54 -11.17
C ASP A 208 6.34 3.22 -10.01
N ASN A 209 6.21 4.57 -10.05
CA ASN A 209 5.65 5.34 -8.94
C ASN A 209 4.25 5.90 -9.20
N ILE A 210 3.65 5.60 -10.36
CA ILE A 210 2.40 6.23 -10.79
C ILE A 210 1.31 5.20 -11.05
N VAL A 211 0.13 5.46 -10.51
CA VAL A 211 -1.15 4.88 -10.91
C VAL A 211 -1.98 6.00 -11.51
N VAL A 212 -2.40 5.86 -12.76
CA VAL A 212 -3.24 6.87 -13.43
C VAL A 212 -4.69 6.66 -13.07
N ILE A 213 -5.39 7.74 -12.73
CA ILE A 213 -6.84 7.75 -12.55
C ILE A 213 -7.48 8.80 -13.45
N SER A 214 -8.68 8.60 -13.96
CA SER A 214 -9.41 9.63 -14.73
C SER A 214 -10.89 9.30 -14.88
N PHE A 215 -11.70 10.37 -14.97
CA PHE A 215 -13.06 10.30 -15.47
C PHE A 215 -13.11 10.30 -17.00
N ASP A 216 -12.06 10.75 -17.69
CA ASP A 216 -12.00 10.76 -19.16
C ASP A 216 -11.47 9.43 -19.71
N ARG A 217 -12.38 8.60 -20.21
CA ARG A 217 -12.05 7.30 -20.82
C ARG A 217 -11.18 7.41 -22.06
N THR A 218 -11.18 8.57 -22.73
CA THR A 218 -10.30 8.84 -23.88
C THR A 218 -8.86 8.95 -23.39
N GLN A 219 -8.65 9.67 -22.29
CA GLN A 219 -7.32 9.78 -21.66
C GLN A 219 -6.83 8.41 -21.15
N LEU A 220 -7.70 7.61 -20.51
CA LEU A 220 -7.34 6.26 -20.08
C LEU A 220 -6.95 5.36 -21.26
N SER A 221 -7.65 5.46 -22.39
CA SER A 221 -7.31 4.72 -23.61
C SER A 221 -5.97 5.15 -24.17
N ALA A 222 -5.70 6.46 -24.21
CA ALA A 222 -4.41 7.00 -24.64
C ALA A 222 -3.25 6.56 -23.72
N VAL A 223 -3.47 6.53 -22.40
CA VAL A 223 -2.49 5.99 -21.44
C VAL A 223 -2.21 4.52 -21.72
N ARG A 224 -3.25 3.71 -21.93
CA ARG A 224 -3.08 2.28 -22.26
C ARG A 224 -2.33 2.03 -23.56
N GLU A 225 -2.50 2.90 -24.54
CA GLU A 225 -1.84 2.82 -25.84
C GLU A 225 -0.37 3.29 -25.79
N HIS A 226 -0.12 4.44 -25.15
CA HIS A 226 1.20 5.11 -25.23
C HIS A 226 2.09 4.87 -24.02
N ILE A 227 1.52 4.49 -22.86
CA ILE A 227 2.24 4.24 -21.59
C ILE A 227 1.74 2.90 -20.97
N PRO A 228 1.84 1.77 -21.70
CA PRO A 228 1.19 0.51 -21.30
C PRO A 228 1.76 -0.12 -20.01
N TYR A 229 2.89 0.36 -19.52
CA TYR A 229 3.49 -0.08 -18.25
C TYR A 229 2.81 0.53 -17.02
N LEU A 230 2.12 1.68 -17.17
CA LEU A 230 1.33 2.26 -16.08
C LEU A 230 0.01 1.52 -15.90
N TRP A 231 -0.42 1.41 -14.64
CA TRP A 231 -1.76 0.96 -14.33
C TRP A 231 -2.73 2.15 -14.37
N ALA A 232 -3.92 1.90 -14.90
CA ALA A 232 -4.94 2.93 -15.08
C ALA A 232 -6.25 2.49 -14.42
N LEU A 233 -6.90 3.39 -13.68
CA LEU A 233 -8.18 3.15 -13.01
C LEU A 233 -9.24 4.10 -13.56
N ASP A 234 -10.44 3.58 -13.78
CA ASP A 234 -11.60 4.36 -14.25
C ASP A 234 -12.45 4.82 -13.06
N LEU A 235 -12.73 6.12 -13.01
CA LEU A 235 -13.51 6.76 -11.95
C LEU A 235 -15.03 6.76 -12.23
N ASN A 236 -15.47 6.36 -13.44
CA ASN A 236 -16.83 6.55 -13.95
C ASN A 236 -17.81 5.42 -13.64
N TYR A 237 -17.60 4.64 -12.60
CA TYR A 237 -18.54 3.57 -12.31
C TYR A 237 -19.62 3.98 -11.32
N THR A 238 -20.84 3.51 -11.59
CA THR A 238 -22.02 3.69 -10.77
C THR A 238 -22.60 2.34 -10.34
N LYS A 239 -23.63 2.36 -9.49
CA LYS A 239 -24.29 1.17 -8.87
C LYS A 239 -24.94 0.19 -9.85
N GLU A 240 -24.36 -0.02 -11.02
CA GLU A 240 -24.94 -0.87 -12.05
C GLU A 240 -24.54 -2.36 -11.90
N ASN A 241 -24.92 -3.16 -12.86
CA ASN A 241 -24.69 -4.60 -12.90
C ASN A 241 -23.21 -4.96 -12.73
N ILE A 242 -22.87 -5.64 -11.62
CA ILE A 242 -21.52 -6.00 -11.22
C ILE A 242 -20.79 -6.80 -12.31
N GLY A 243 -21.47 -7.78 -12.93
CA GLY A 243 -20.88 -8.59 -13.99
C GLY A 243 -20.49 -7.75 -15.20
N LYS A 244 -21.35 -6.82 -15.60
CA LYS A 244 -21.08 -5.89 -16.71
C LYS A 244 -19.90 -4.98 -16.38
N THR A 245 -19.84 -4.43 -15.15
CA THR A 245 -18.73 -3.60 -14.69
C THR A 245 -17.39 -4.36 -14.80
N ILE A 246 -17.30 -5.56 -14.23
CA ILE A 246 -16.07 -6.36 -14.26
C ILE A 246 -15.70 -6.71 -15.71
N THR A 247 -16.66 -7.09 -16.55
CA THR A 247 -16.41 -7.40 -17.97
C THR A 247 -15.84 -6.19 -18.71
N ASP A 248 -16.41 -5.00 -18.49
CA ASP A 248 -15.96 -3.76 -19.13
C ASP A 248 -14.53 -3.40 -18.68
N LEU A 249 -14.23 -3.46 -17.38
CA LEU A 249 -12.89 -3.24 -16.83
C LEU A 249 -11.86 -4.19 -17.47
N CYS A 250 -12.17 -5.48 -17.53
CA CYS A 250 -11.30 -6.48 -18.15
C CYS A 250 -11.09 -6.21 -19.65
N THR A 251 -12.15 -5.86 -20.38
CA THR A 251 -12.08 -5.58 -21.81
C THR A 251 -11.19 -4.37 -22.12
N ARG A 252 -11.26 -3.34 -21.29
CA ARG A 252 -10.44 -2.11 -21.45
C ARG A 252 -9.05 -2.23 -20.81
N GLY A 253 -8.79 -3.29 -20.01
CA GLY A 253 -7.54 -3.49 -19.33
C GLY A 253 -7.24 -2.41 -18.27
N VAL A 254 -8.29 -1.94 -17.58
CA VAL A 254 -8.19 -0.95 -16.50
C VAL A 254 -8.76 -1.49 -15.20
N GLY A 255 -8.36 -0.91 -14.06
CA GLY A 255 -8.96 -1.15 -12.77
C GLY A 255 -10.10 -0.15 -12.47
N ILE A 256 -10.56 -0.15 -11.22
CA ILE A 256 -11.63 0.73 -10.74
C ILE A 256 -11.12 1.56 -9.55
N ASP A 257 -11.49 2.85 -9.57
CA ASP A 257 -11.41 3.74 -8.41
C ASP A 257 -12.67 4.61 -8.40
N MET A 258 -13.68 4.21 -7.62
CA MET A 258 -14.99 4.85 -7.70
C MET A 258 -15.40 5.51 -6.39
N SER A 259 -16.38 6.42 -6.47
CA SER A 259 -16.95 7.05 -5.27
C SER A 259 -17.53 6.00 -4.32
N TYR A 260 -17.08 5.97 -3.06
CA TYR A 260 -17.53 4.98 -2.07
C TYR A 260 -19.04 5.03 -1.82
N GLY A 261 -19.68 6.20 -1.94
CA GLY A 261 -21.14 6.34 -1.87
C GLY A 261 -21.90 5.60 -2.98
N ASN A 262 -21.21 5.20 -4.04
CA ASN A 262 -21.75 4.44 -5.16
C ASN A 262 -21.37 2.94 -5.09
N VAL A 263 -20.58 2.53 -4.11
CA VAL A 263 -20.14 1.13 -3.98
C VAL A 263 -21.26 0.27 -3.40
N LEU A 264 -21.47 -0.86 -4.04
CA LEU A 264 -22.26 -1.95 -3.46
C LEU A 264 -21.29 -2.93 -2.78
N PRO A 265 -21.54 -3.37 -1.55
CA PRO A 265 -20.70 -4.37 -0.87
C PRO A 265 -20.43 -5.62 -1.72
N GLN A 266 -21.42 -6.03 -2.53
CA GLN A 266 -21.30 -7.15 -3.45
C GLN A 266 -20.28 -6.89 -4.58
N LEU A 267 -20.06 -5.63 -5.00
CA LEU A 267 -19.04 -5.30 -6.00
C LEU A 267 -17.64 -5.51 -5.40
N THR A 268 -17.37 -4.96 -4.22
CA THR A 268 -16.10 -5.16 -3.52
C THR A 268 -15.81 -6.65 -3.35
N ARG A 269 -16.79 -7.41 -2.83
CA ARG A 269 -16.63 -8.87 -2.67
C ARG A 269 -16.36 -9.56 -4.00
N SER A 270 -17.10 -9.23 -5.06
CA SER A 270 -16.91 -9.83 -6.39
C SER A 270 -15.54 -9.52 -7.00
N MET A 271 -14.95 -8.37 -6.70
CA MET A 271 -13.60 -8.02 -7.12
C MET A 271 -12.57 -8.82 -6.35
N LEU A 272 -12.70 -8.88 -5.02
CA LEU A 272 -11.81 -9.67 -4.17
C LEU A 272 -11.84 -11.15 -4.51
N ASP A 273 -13.03 -11.74 -4.74
CA ASP A 273 -13.20 -13.14 -5.13
C ASP A 273 -12.53 -13.47 -6.48
N ARG A 274 -12.23 -12.46 -7.30
CA ARG A 274 -11.51 -12.57 -8.57
C ARG A 274 -10.07 -12.10 -8.49
N GLY A 275 -9.62 -11.74 -7.29
CA GLY A 275 -8.27 -11.25 -7.04
C GLY A 275 -7.98 -9.87 -7.62
N PHE A 276 -8.98 -9.02 -7.78
CA PHE A 276 -8.80 -7.63 -8.21
C PHE A 276 -8.73 -6.68 -7.01
N PRO A 277 -7.74 -5.77 -6.96
CA PRO A 277 -7.66 -4.75 -5.92
C PRO A 277 -8.71 -3.65 -6.16
N PRO A 278 -9.71 -3.47 -5.27
CA PRO A 278 -10.64 -2.35 -5.34
C PRO A 278 -10.04 -1.09 -4.76
N ALA A 279 -10.21 0.05 -5.43
CA ALA A 279 -9.86 1.37 -4.91
C ALA A 279 -11.11 2.26 -4.91
N TYR A 280 -11.28 3.08 -3.85
CA TYR A 280 -12.45 3.94 -3.71
C TYR A 280 -12.10 5.28 -3.07
N TRP A 281 -12.85 6.33 -3.43
CA TRP A 281 -12.74 7.72 -2.97
C TRP A 281 -14.10 8.31 -2.59
N THR A 282 -14.26 9.38 -1.81
CA THR A 282 -13.28 9.91 -0.89
C THR A 282 -13.80 9.69 0.53
N TYR A 283 -13.05 9.02 1.34
CA TYR A 283 -13.35 8.81 2.75
C TYR A 283 -12.93 10.05 3.54
N SER A 284 -13.74 10.48 4.50
CA SER A 284 -13.49 11.77 5.19
C SER A 284 -13.31 11.65 6.70
N THR A 285 -13.58 10.48 7.27
CA THR A 285 -13.43 10.25 8.71
C THR A 285 -12.67 8.96 9.00
N LYS A 286 -12.05 8.88 10.17
CA LYS A 286 -11.40 7.66 10.64
C LYS A 286 -12.34 6.45 10.59
N THR A 287 -13.60 6.63 10.98
CA THR A 287 -14.60 5.54 10.94
C THR A 287 -14.88 5.05 9.54
N ASP A 288 -14.90 5.95 8.54
CA ASP A 288 -15.10 5.58 7.15
C ASP A 288 -13.90 4.77 6.63
N VAL A 289 -12.68 5.19 6.95
CA VAL A 289 -11.44 4.47 6.58
C VAL A 289 -11.40 3.09 7.24
N GLU A 290 -11.71 2.99 8.54
CA GLU A 290 -11.81 1.70 9.23
C GLU A 290 -12.86 0.79 8.59
N THR A 291 -13.98 1.34 8.14
CA THR A 291 -15.03 0.60 7.44
C THR A 291 -14.54 0.10 6.09
N ALA A 292 -13.84 0.94 5.32
CA ALA A 292 -13.24 0.57 4.05
C ALA A 292 -12.27 -0.61 4.20
N ILE A 293 -11.39 -0.56 5.21
CA ILE A 293 -10.44 -1.63 5.52
C ILE A 293 -11.18 -2.93 5.83
N ARG A 294 -12.19 -2.89 6.72
CA ARG A 294 -12.99 -4.06 7.09
C ARG A 294 -13.71 -4.68 5.88
N ASP A 295 -14.18 -3.85 4.95
CA ASP A 295 -14.88 -4.29 3.76
C ASP A 295 -13.93 -4.76 2.65
N GLY A 296 -12.61 -4.73 2.90
CA GLY A 296 -11.56 -5.24 2.01
C GLY A 296 -11.18 -4.29 0.89
N VAL A 297 -11.49 -2.99 1.01
CA VAL A 297 -11.00 -1.97 0.07
C VAL A 297 -9.49 -1.88 0.19
N TYR A 298 -8.82 -1.85 -0.96
CA TYR A 298 -7.37 -1.86 -0.98
C TYR A 298 -6.80 -0.45 -1.16
N GLY A 299 -7.23 0.30 -2.17
CA GLY A 299 -6.87 1.72 -2.34
C GLY A 299 -7.89 2.60 -1.63
N ILE A 300 -7.49 3.30 -0.57
CA ILE A 300 -8.39 4.12 0.25
C ILE A 300 -7.98 5.58 0.12
N THR A 301 -8.63 6.26 -0.85
CA THR A 301 -8.42 7.71 -1.01
C THR A 301 -9.22 8.46 0.05
N ASN A 302 -8.51 9.23 0.90
CA ASN A 302 -9.12 9.86 2.06
C ASN A 302 -8.64 11.30 2.27
N ASN A 303 -9.49 12.08 2.99
CA ASN A 303 -9.24 13.48 3.33
C ASN A 303 -8.56 13.66 4.71
N ASP A 304 -8.31 12.57 5.43
CA ASP A 304 -7.73 12.62 6.79
C ASP A 304 -6.53 11.65 6.88
N ALA A 305 -5.44 12.06 6.23
CA ALA A 305 -4.20 11.27 6.21
C ALA A 305 -3.65 11.01 7.62
N VAL A 306 -3.87 11.94 8.57
CA VAL A 306 -3.44 11.79 9.97
C VAL A 306 -4.20 10.66 10.66
N ALA A 307 -5.54 10.66 10.54
CA ALA A 307 -6.35 9.61 11.13
C ALA A 307 -6.10 8.24 10.49
N ALA A 308 -5.84 8.22 9.17
CA ALA A 308 -5.46 7.00 8.46
C ALA A 308 -4.05 6.54 8.82
N GLY A 309 -3.11 7.48 9.01
CA GLY A 309 -1.72 7.20 9.41
C GLY A 309 -1.61 6.47 10.74
N ALA A 310 -2.48 6.75 11.68
CA ALA A 310 -2.53 6.10 12.99
C ALA A 310 -3.13 4.67 12.98
N LEU A 311 -3.55 4.15 11.81
CA LEU A 311 -4.08 2.79 11.70
C LEU A 311 -2.94 1.77 11.59
N PRO A 312 -3.15 0.53 12.07
CA PRO A 312 -2.13 -0.51 11.99
C PRO A 312 -1.89 -0.92 10.53
N GLU A 313 -0.62 -1.04 10.17
CA GLU A 313 -0.17 -1.44 8.83
C GLU A 313 0.31 -2.88 8.79
N LYS A 314 1.26 -3.22 9.68
CA LYS A 314 1.96 -4.52 9.63
C LYS A 314 2.47 -4.96 11.01
N LEU A 315 2.86 -6.24 11.09
CA LEU A 315 3.64 -6.77 12.21
C LEU A 315 5.12 -6.77 11.85
N THR A 316 5.93 -6.32 12.80
CA THR A 316 7.40 -6.37 12.71
C THR A 316 7.98 -7.06 13.95
N PHE A 317 9.24 -7.44 13.88
CA PHE A 317 9.92 -8.17 14.92
C PHE A 317 11.14 -7.40 15.43
N GLY A 318 11.49 -7.61 16.69
CA GLY A 318 12.82 -7.37 17.20
C GLY A 318 13.73 -8.58 16.97
N GLU A 319 14.80 -8.65 17.71
CA GLU A 319 15.63 -9.86 17.77
C GLU A 319 14.85 -10.98 18.45
N LEU A 320 14.69 -12.12 17.77
CA LEU A 320 13.98 -13.28 18.31
C LEU A 320 15.00 -14.21 19.00
N ALA A 321 14.80 -14.46 20.27
CA ALA A 321 15.59 -15.45 20.99
C ALA A 321 15.25 -16.87 20.51
N PRO A 322 16.23 -17.80 20.52
CA PRO A 322 15.96 -19.20 20.26
C PRO A 322 14.90 -19.78 21.22
N VAL A 323 14.03 -20.64 20.68
CA VAL A 323 12.88 -21.22 21.39
C VAL A 323 13.00 -22.73 21.45
N LYS A 324 12.62 -23.35 22.56
CA LYS A 324 12.60 -24.82 22.63
C LYS A 324 11.51 -25.39 21.71
N LYS A 325 11.86 -26.45 20.97
CA LYS A 325 10.94 -27.08 20.01
C LYS A 325 9.59 -27.46 20.65
N SER A 326 9.60 -27.94 21.90
CA SER A 326 8.42 -28.31 22.65
C SER A 326 7.47 -27.15 22.95
N GLU A 327 7.98 -25.91 23.01
CA GLU A 327 7.16 -24.72 23.31
C GLU A 327 6.20 -24.36 22.16
N PHE A 328 6.58 -24.65 20.90
CA PHE A 328 5.71 -24.42 19.74
C PHE A 328 4.44 -25.30 19.74
N LEU A 329 4.41 -26.35 20.52
CA LEU A 329 3.26 -27.25 20.65
C LEU A 329 2.26 -26.79 21.73
N SER A 330 2.58 -25.71 22.45
CA SER A 330 1.70 -25.13 23.47
C SER A 330 0.66 -24.23 22.84
N GLU A 331 -0.61 -24.40 23.21
CA GLU A 331 -1.69 -23.49 22.80
C GLU A 331 -1.50 -22.05 23.34
N GLU A 332 -0.70 -21.86 24.38
CA GLU A 332 -0.37 -20.55 24.97
C GLU A 332 0.88 -19.92 24.36
N PHE A 333 1.48 -20.56 23.36
CA PHE A 333 2.72 -20.06 22.74
C PHE A 333 2.51 -18.69 22.09
N THR A 334 3.35 -17.74 22.46
CA THR A 334 3.37 -16.39 21.89
C THR A 334 4.79 -15.86 21.78
N LEU A 335 5.04 -15.00 20.79
CA LEU A 335 6.31 -14.26 20.66
C LEU A 335 6.08 -12.75 20.77
N PRO A 336 7.11 -11.99 21.23
CA PRO A 336 7.05 -10.54 21.21
C PRO A 336 7.05 -10.03 19.76
N VAL A 337 6.13 -9.12 19.45
CA VAL A 337 5.99 -8.49 18.13
C VAL A 337 5.69 -7.01 18.29
N PHE A 338 5.86 -6.24 17.23
CA PHE A 338 5.44 -4.85 17.18
C PHE A 338 4.36 -4.68 16.13
N VAL A 339 3.28 -4.02 16.50
CA VAL A 339 2.33 -3.45 15.56
C VAL A 339 2.92 -2.11 15.10
N GLU A 340 3.15 -1.98 13.82
CA GLU A 340 3.59 -0.75 13.19
C GLU A 340 2.44 -0.11 12.44
N SER A 341 2.19 1.18 12.68
CA SER A 341 1.19 1.99 12.00
C SER A 341 1.80 2.71 10.79
N TYR A 342 0.97 3.23 9.88
CA TYR A 342 1.45 3.95 8.69
C TYR A 342 2.29 5.20 9.03
N ASP A 343 2.07 5.84 10.17
CA ASP A 343 2.86 6.98 10.66
C ASP A 343 4.20 6.57 11.30
N GLY A 344 4.55 5.28 11.26
CA GLY A 344 5.78 4.73 11.84
C GLY A 344 5.70 4.48 13.35
N THR A 345 4.57 4.75 14.01
CA THR A 345 4.38 4.42 15.43
C THR A 345 4.45 2.91 15.62
N ARG A 346 5.25 2.46 16.61
CA ARG A 346 5.42 1.04 16.96
C ARG A 346 4.89 0.77 18.36
N THR A 347 4.03 -0.22 18.48
CA THR A 347 3.48 -0.67 19.76
C THR A 347 3.83 -2.12 19.99
N GLU A 348 4.51 -2.42 21.10
CA GLU A 348 4.85 -3.79 21.47
C GLU A 348 3.60 -4.57 21.92
N THR A 349 3.49 -5.80 21.46
CA THR A 349 2.45 -6.74 21.84
C THR A 349 2.96 -8.18 21.75
N ARG A 350 2.08 -9.16 21.91
CA ARG A 350 2.41 -10.58 21.72
C ARG A 350 1.62 -11.15 20.56
N GLY A 351 2.33 -11.85 19.67
CA GLY A 351 1.73 -12.58 18.57
C GLY A 351 1.52 -14.06 18.96
N ALA A 352 0.31 -14.54 18.82
CA ALA A 352 -0.01 -15.97 18.97
C ALA A 352 0.35 -16.73 17.68
N LEU A 353 0.67 -17.99 17.81
CA LEU A 353 0.97 -18.87 16.69
C LEU A 353 -0.28 -19.06 15.81
N TYR A 354 -0.17 -18.66 14.52
CA TYR A 354 -1.20 -18.92 13.52
C TYR A 354 -0.87 -20.16 12.68
N ALA A 355 0.40 -20.34 12.35
CA ALA A 355 0.89 -21.54 11.69
C ALA A 355 2.34 -21.83 12.09
N TYR A 356 2.70 -23.11 12.03
CA TYR A 356 4.01 -23.62 12.39
C TYR A 356 4.42 -24.76 11.45
N ARG A 357 5.69 -24.73 11.03
CA ARG A 357 6.35 -25.83 10.34
C ARG A 357 7.72 -26.07 10.94
N ASP A 358 8.01 -27.34 11.25
CA ASP A 358 9.34 -27.77 11.66
C ASP A 358 10.23 -27.95 10.42
N ALA A 359 11.26 -27.13 10.29
CA ALA A 359 12.23 -27.19 9.20
C ALA A 359 13.52 -27.96 9.61
N GLY A 360 13.50 -28.68 10.73
CA GLY A 360 14.60 -29.50 11.24
C GLY A 360 15.53 -28.74 12.16
N GLU A 361 16.25 -27.74 11.68
CA GLU A 361 17.18 -26.93 12.47
C GLU A 361 16.51 -25.66 13.06
N TYR A 362 15.37 -25.24 12.54
CA TYR A 362 14.62 -24.09 12.95
C TYR A 362 13.12 -24.30 12.73
N ALA A 363 12.32 -23.41 13.30
CA ALA A 363 10.88 -23.34 13.03
C ALA A 363 10.59 -22.25 12.00
N GLU A 364 9.65 -22.50 11.10
CA GLU A 364 8.96 -21.47 10.34
C GLU A 364 7.61 -21.20 10.99
N VAL A 365 7.35 -19.96 11.34
CA VAL A 365 6.14 -19.55 12.05
C VAL A 365 5.46 -18.39 11.35
N ILE A 366 4.13 -18.35 11.48
CA ILE A 366 3.33 -17.19 11.13
C ILE A 366 2.61 -16.82 12.42
N LEU A 367 2.71 -15.56 12.81
CA LEU A 367 2.10 -15.03 14.02
C LEU A 367 0.88 -14.19 13.70
N ARG A 368 -0.07 -14.20 14.60
CA ARG A 368 -1.22 -13.32 14.61
C ARG A 368 -1.21 -12.49 15.88
N ALA A 369 -1.33 -11.18 15.72
CA ALA A 369 -1.50 -10.27 16.85
C ALA A 369 -2.79 -9.48 16.73
N GLU A 370 -3.49 -9.34 17.86
CA GLU A 370 -4.68 -8.50 17.94
C GLU A 370 -4.31 -7.08 18.33
N THR A 371 -4.90 -6.10 17.66
CA THR A 371 -4.72 -4.69 17.95
C THR A 371 -6.04 -3.94 17.81
N GLY A 372 -6.65 -3.59 18.92
CA GLY A 372 -7.94 -2.89 18.93
C GLY A 372 -9.04 -3.68 18.21
N LYS A 373 -9.38 -3.25 17.01
CA LYS A 373 -10.44 -3.84 16.17
C LYS A 373 -9.91 -4.87 15.16
N TRP A 374 -8.59 -5.01 15.03
CA TRP A 374 -7.95 -5.75 13.95
C TRP A 374 -7.13 -6.91 14.46
N SER A 375 -7.00 -7.94 13.64
CA SER A 375 -5.94 -8.94 13.75
C SER A 375 -4.99 -8.75 12.57
N LEU A 376 -3.67 -8.79 12.82
CA LEU A 376 -2.66 -8.74 11.77
C LEU A 376 -1.93 -10.07 11.68
N LEU A 377 -1.62 -10.50 10.47
CA LEU A 377 -0.73 -11.64 10.22
C LEU A 377 0.69 -11.13 9.94
N SER A 378 1.68 -11.82 10.50
CA SER A 378 3.07 -11.61 10.13
C SER A 378 3.35 -12.24 8.75
N ASP A 379 4.53 -11.98 8.22
CA ASP A 379 5.15 -12.86 7.22
C ASP A 379 5.57 -14.19 7.86
N VAL A 380 6.09 -15.11 7.05
CA VAL A 380 6.78 -16.31 7.55
C VAL A 380 8.08 -15.88 8.20
N VAL A 381 8.26 -16.26 9.46
CA VAL A 381 9.44 -15.88 10.25
C VAL A 381 10.18 -17.15 10.67
N ARG A 382 11.51 -17.10 10.51
CA ARG A 382 12.40 -18.15 11.01
C ARG A 382 12.73 -17.91 12.47
N VAL A 383 12.55 -18.94 13.31
CA VAL A 383 12.89 -18.95 14.72
C VAL A 383 13.83 -20.12 14.99
N GLU A 384 15.04 -19.83 15.47
CA GLU A 384 16.03 -20.84 15.81
C GLU A 384 15.57 -21.69 17.00
N TYR A 385 15.95 -22.97 16.98
CA TYR A 385 15.73 -23.79 18.16
C TYR A 385 16.79 -23.58 19.22
N ALA A 386 16.35 -23.47 20.48
CA ALA A 386 17.26 -23.50 21.61
C ALA A 386 17.89 -24.90 21.76
N SER A 387 19.18 -24.96 22.07
CA SER A 387 19.86 -26.22 22.35
C SER A 387 19.24 -26.91 23.58
N GLU A 388 19.03 -28.23 23.53
CA GLU A 388 18.45 -28.99 24.64
C GLU A 388 19.39 -29.09 25.87
N GLU A 389 20.66 -28.71 25.74
CA GLU A 389 21.70 -28.94 26.78
C GLU A 389 21.65 -28.02 28.00
N ASN A 390 20.78 -27.05 28.09
CA ASN A 390 20.76 -26.08 29.20
C ASN A 390 19.70 -26.34 30.29
N SER A 391 19.15 -27.57 30.42
CA SER A 391 18.18 -27.88 31.48
C SER A 391 18.66 -28.84 32.58
N ALA A 392 19.95 -29.18 32.61
CA ALA A 392 20.52 -30.02 33.68
C ALA A 392 21.71 -29.33 34.35
N SER A 393 21.46 -28.70 35.45
CA SER A 393 22.29 -28.49 36.63
C SER A 393 22.29 -27.04 37.17
N SER A 394 21.35 -26.75 38.04
CA SER A 394 21.57 -25.83 39.14
C SER A 394 21.51 -26.65 40.44
N SER A 395 22.57 -27.40 40.71
CA SER A 395 22.94 -27.76 42.05
C SER A 395 24.18 -26.94 42.42
N GLU A 396 24.00 -26.22 43.50
CA GLU A 396 25.00 -25.39 44.18
C GLU A 396 26.42 -25.93 44.11
N ASP A 397 27.39 -25.08 43.68
CA ASP A 397 28.59 -24.88 44.47
C ASP A 397 29.28 -23.55 44.07
N GLY A 398 29.70 -22.81 45.09
CA GLY A 398 30.32 -21.49 44.94
C GLY A 398 31.75 -21.60 44.41
N GLY A 399 32.07 -20.70 43.49
CA GLY A 399 33.43 -20.52 42.97
C GLY A 399 33.58 -19.22 42.18
N CYS A 400 34.16 -18.24 42.82
CA CYS A 400 34.58 -16.98 42.21
C CYS A 400 35.58 -17.21 41.07
N GLY A 401 35.26 -16.81 39.86
CA GLY A 401 36.17 -16.88 38.72
C GLY A 401 35.84 -15.80 37.68
N SER A 402 36.79 -14.84 37.58
CA SER A 402 36.74 -13.70 36.67
C SER A 402 36.64 -14.15 35.20
N PHE A 403 35.65 -13.70 34.46
CA PHE A 403 35.57 -13.86 33.01
C PHE A 403 36.10 -12.61 32.32
N VAL A 404 37.18 -12.81 31.59
CA VAL A 404 37.72 -11.86 30.62
C VAL A 404 36.89 -11.96 29.35
N GLY A 405 36.27 -10.89 28.93
CA GLY A 405 35.47 -10.83 27.69
C GLY A 405 36.37 -10.87 26.45
N LEU A 406 35.97 -11.68 25.49
CA LEU A 406 36.40 -11.60 24.11
C LEU A 406 35.23 -11.08 23.26
N PRO A 407 35.47 -10.16 22.33
CA PRO A 407 34.41 -9.63 21.49
C PRO A 407 34.12 -10.61 20.35
N PHE A 408 32.86 -11.05 20.27
CA PHE A 408 32.36 -11.73 19.07
C PHE A 408 32.09 -10.69 17.98
N ALA A 409 32.77 -10.87 16.85
CA ALA A 409 32.54 -10.10 15.65
C ALA A 409 31.17 -10.46 15.05
N CYS A 410 30.29 -9.48 14.95
CA CYS A 410 29.07 -9.58 14.14
C CYS A 410 29.47 -9.78 12.67
N ALA A 411 29.18 -10.95 12.12
CA ALA A 411 29.13 -11.14 10.68
C ALA A 411 27.76 -10.66 10.20
N ALA A 412 27.73 -9.47 9.60
CA ALA A 412 26.57 -8.99 8.91
C ALA A 412 26.28 -9.90 7.70
N ALA A 413 25.18 -10.63 7.73
CA ALA A 413 24.64 -11.28 6.55
C ALA A 413 24.07 -10.16 5.65
N ALA A 414 24.83 -9.83 4.59
CA ALA A 414 24.37 -8.92 3.56
C ALA A 414 23.23 -9.59 2.79
N GLY A 415 22.02 -9.10 3.01
CA GLY A 415 20.88 -9.40 2.14
C GLY A 415 21.21 -8.92 0.72
N LEU A 416 21.13 -9.83 -0.23
CA LEU A 416 21.35 -9.56 -1.65
C LEU A 416 20.16 -8.75 -2.18
N VAL A 417 20.26 -7.44 -2.16
CA VAL A 417 19.36 -6.55 -2.90
C VAL A 417 19.73 -6.68 -4.37
N LEU A 418 18.89 -7.36 -5.14
CA LEU A 418 19.01 -7.45 -6.60
C LEU A 418 18.59 -6.10 -7.20
N VAL A 419 19.52 -5.15 -7.22
CA VAL A 419 19.38 -3.93 -8.03
C VAL A 419 19.60 -4.32 -9.48
N LEU A 420 18.52 -4.42 -10.26
CA LEU A 420 18.58 -4.52 -11.72
C LEU A 420 19.11 -3.20 -12.29
N LYS A 421 20.43 -3.04 -12.29
CA LYS A 421 21.08 -1.97 -13.05
C LYS A 421 20.87 -2.23 -14.54
N ARG A 422 19.95 -1.51 -15.16
CA ARG A 422 19.90 -1.41 -16.63
C ARG A 422 21.23 -0.87 -17.15
N ARG A 423 21.96 -1.69 -17.88
CA ARG A 423 23.05 -1.22 -18.73
C ARG A 423 22.41 -0.43 -19.87
N ARG A 424 22.75 0.87 -19.96
CA ARG A 424 22.60 1.63 -21.18
C ARG A 424 23.69 1.16 -22.15
N GLY A 425 23.28 0.62 -23.28
CA GLY A 425 24.01 0.49 -24.51
C GLY A 425 23.24 1.24 -25.56
#